data_c3cc5ad1275a8185cfd6ef34c2d7ecf1
#
_entry.id   c3cc5ad1275a8185cfd6ef34c2d7ecf1
#
_cell.length_a   1.000
_cell.length_b   1.000
_cell.length_c   1.000
_cell.angle_alpha   90.00
_cell.angle_beta   90.00
_cell.angle_gamma   90.00
#
_symmetry.space_group_name_H-M   'P 1'
#
loop_
_entity.id
_entity.type
_entity.pdbx_description
1 polymer ?
#
loop_
_entity_poly.entity_id
_entity_poly.type
_entity_poly.pdbx_seq_one_letter_code
_entity_poly.pdbx_strand_id
1 'polypeptide(L)'
;MKLTRHNGRAGKNGVYNPKHNDRSFDIANSEHIDEERAKQNLYWDCYNGFRNFKNPEKENELSATFEDVEQLFYRQRYRDFVTRQNERNMKNRHPERNKETGDLLKSKKTCPEETVYQIGTLDNHVPPELLIEIVTEFMEIVNERFGSHVHILNWALHLDESTPHIHERHVFDCENQYGEIAPQQEKALEALGFELPEPEKPVGRKNNRKMTFDSACRVLLFDVAKKHGLQLEEEPEYGGRAYLEKQDYILFKQKEQLAVQEQKLEELTMKIEDVEALVDEVADIDRKSTRLNSSHRHTSRMPSSA
;
A
#
# COMPACT_ATOMS: atom_id res chain seq x y z
N MET A 1 -18.29 -12.84 -9.40
CA MET A 1 -18.20 -12.56 -7.93
C MET A 1 -17.83 -11.10 -7.75
N LYS A 2 -18.40 -10.41 -6.76
CA LYS A 2 -18.20 -8.97 -6.54
C LYS A 2 -17.00 -8.73 -5.62
N LEU A 3 -16.08 -7.83 -6.00
CA LEU A 3 -14.98 -7.37 -5.17
C LEU A 3 -15.31 -5.99 -4.61
N THR A 4 -15.22 -5.85 -3.30
CA THR A 4 -15.50 -4.61 -2.57
C THR A 4 -14.23 -4.11 -1.89
N ARG A 5 -13.90 -2.84 -2.10
CA ARG A 5 -12.89 -2.08 -1.37
C ARG A 5 -13.49 -0.73 -0.99
N HIS A 6 -13.77 -0.55 0.28
CA HIS A 6 -14.28 0.71 0.83
C HIS A 6 -13.23 1.32 1.74
N ASN A 7 -13.07 2.64 1.69
CA ASN A 7 -12.15 3.34 2.54
C ASN A 7 -12.73 4.65 3.08
N GLY A 8 -12.21 5.08 4.22
CA GLY A 8 -12.61 6.32 4.86
C GLY A 8 -11.84 6.60 6.15
N ARG A 9 -12.00 7.79 6.69
CA ARG A 9 -11.37 8.22 7.95
C ARG A 9 -12.36 8.52 9.05
N ALA A 10 -13.60 8.74 8.70
CA ALA A 10 -14.59 9.18 9.66
C ALA A 10 -16.00 8.80 9.23
N GLY A 11 -16.76 8.26 10.17
CA GLY A 11 -18.17 8.03 10.07
C GLY A 11 -19.01 9.16 10.72
N LYS A 12 -20.29 8.86 10.95
CA LYS A 12 -21.26 9.78 11.58
C LYS A 12 -20.79 10.26 12.96
N ASN A 13 -20.13 9.40 13.73
CA ASN A 13 -19.72 9.61 15.12
C ASN A 13 -18.28 10.13 15.28
N GLY A 14 -17.62 10.56 14.21
CA GLY A 14 -16.25 11.07 14.26
C GLY A 14 -15.24 10.21 13.54
N VAL A 15 -13.98 10.21 14.02
CA VAL A 15 -12.89 9.39 13.50
C VAL A 15 -13.13 7.92 13.85
N TYR A 16 -12.85 7.00 12.92
CA TYR A 16 -12.94 5.56 13.19
C TYR A 16 -11.98 5.14 14.32
N ASN A 17 -12.46 4.25 15.17
CA ASN A 17 -11.69 3.73 16.29
C ASN A 17 -11.23 2.29 15.97
N PRO A 18 -9.93 1.96 16.13
CA PRO A 18 -9.41 0.63 15.86
C PRO A 18 -9.96 -0.47 16.79
N LYS A 19 -10.62 -0.12 17.91
CA LYS A 19 -11.21 -1.08 18.86
C LYS A 19 -12.24 -2.01 18.22
N HIS A 20 -12.96 -1.54 17.19
CA HIS A 20 -13.86 -2.40 16.44
C HIS A 20 -13.08 -3.51 15.73
N ASN A 21 -11.92 -3.18 15.20
CA ASN A 21 -11.16 -4.09 14.36
C ASN A 21 -10.47 -5.20 15.17
N ASP A 22 -9.93 -4.90 16.36
CA ASP A 22 -9.29 -5.89 17.23
C ASP A 22 -10.22 -6.45 18.32
N ARG A 23 -11.52 -6.13 18.27
CA ARG A 23 -12.53 -6.56 19.25
C ARG A 23 -12.15 -6.18 20.69
N SER A 24 -11.37 -5.12 20.91
CA SER A 24 -11.01 -4.65 22.25
C SER A 24 -12.13 -3.86 22.93
N PHE A 25 -13.36 -4.38 22.84
CA PHE A 25 -14.56 -3.90 23.51
C PHE A 25 -15.43 -5.09 23.93
N ASP A 26 -16.45 -4.84 24.75
CA ASP A 26 -17.41 -5.88 25.14
C ASP A 26 -18.28 -6.29 23.95
N ILE A 27 -18.00 -7.46 23.38
CA ILE A 27 -18.72 -8.02 22.23
C ILE A 27 -20.00 -8.78 22.63
N ALA A 28 -20.14 -9.16 23.91
CA ALA A 28 -21.29 -9.97 24.38
C ALA A 28 -22.66 -9.28 24.19
N ASN A 29 -22.64 -7.95 24.07
CA ASN A 29 -23.85 -7.16 23.84
C ASN A 29 -24.01 -6.68 22.38
N SER A 30 -23.23 -7.22 21.44
CA SER A 30 -23.26 -6.82 20.03
C SER A 30 -24.15 -7.75 19.23
N GLU A 31 -25.29 -7.25 18.74
CA GLU A 31 -26.28 -8.03 17.98
C GLU A 31 -25.76 -8.66 16.67
N HIS A 32 -24.59 -8.19 16.15
CA HIS A 32 -24.06 -8.56 14.84
C HIS A 32 -22.77 -9.38 14.91
N ILE A 33 -22.26 -9.67 16.11
CA ILE A 33 -21.00 -10.37 16.33
C ILE A 33 -21.28 -11.71 17.00
N ASP A 34 -20.81 -12.79 16.38
CA ASP A 34 -20.84 -14.14 16.96
C ASP A 34 -19.60 -14.34 17.84
N GLU A 35 -19.79 -14.43 19.14
CA GLU A 35 -18.72 -14.51 20.14
C GLU A 35 -17.83 -15.76 19.96
N GLU A 36 -18.42 -16.91 19.57
CA GLU A 36 -17.65 -18.13 19.33
C GLU A 36 -16.82 -18.04 18.04
N ARG A 37 -17.38 -17.41 17.01
CA ARG A 37 -16.65 -17.17 15.75
C ARG A 37 -15.58 -16.09 15.89
N ALA A 38 -15.74 -15.13 16.80
CA ALA A 38 -14.75 -14.08 17.08
C ALA A 38 -13.40 -14.66 17.52
N LYS A 39 -13.38 -15.84 18.15
CA LYS A 39 -12.16 -16.58 18.51
C LYS A 39 -11.35 -17.06 17.30
N GLN A 40 -11.94 -17.03 16.11
CA GLN A 40 -11.32 -17.44 14.86
C GLN A 40 -10.80 -16.24 14.05
N ASN A 41 -11.10 -15.02 14.47
CA ASN A 41 -10.61 -13.82 13.84
C ASN A 41 -9.08 -13.81 13.82
N LEU A 42 -8.48 -13.25 12.77
CA LEU A 42 -7.03 -13.09 12.65
C LEU A 42 -6.66 -11.63 12.74
N TYR A 43 -5.54 -11.35 13.37
CA TYR A 43 -5.06 -10.00 13.60
C TYR A 43 -3.58 -9.88 13.24
N TRP A 44 -3.22 -8.78 12.65
CA TRP A 44 -1.85 -8.45 12.29
C TRP A 44 -1.56 -6.98 12.60
N ASP A 45 -0.36 -6.69 13.05
CA ASP A 45 0.13 -5.31 13.16
C ASP A 45 1.60 -5.17 12.73
N CYS A 46 1.99 -3.92 12.42
CA CYS A 46 3.30 -3.60 11.86
C CYS A 46 4.49 -3.83 12.81
N TYR A 47 4.27 -4.07 14.09
CA TYR A 47 5.33 -4.32 15.07
C TYR A 47 5.46 -5.80 15.43
N ASN A 48 4.34 -6.51 15.55
CA ASN A 48 4.30 -7.87 16.07
C ASN A 48 4.02 -8.92 14.97
N GLY A 49 3.60 -8.49 13.77
CA GLY A 49 3.13 -9.41 12.73
C GLY A 49 1.78 -10.04 13.11
N PHE A 50 1.62 -11.32 12.77
CA PHE A 50 0.41 -12.07 13.14
C PHE A 50 0.34 -12.29 14.65
N ARG A 51 -0.79 -11.97 15.23
CA ARG A 51 -1.09 -12.22 16.64
C ARG A 51 -1.82 -13.55 16.80
N ASN A 52 -1.21 -14.46 17.53
CA ASN A 52 -1.87 -15.70 17.95
C ASN A 52 -2.58 -15.48 19.29
N PHE A 53 -3.88 -15.24 19.27
CA PHE A 53 -4.71 -15.23 20.48
C PHE A 53 -4.92 -16.65 21.10
N LYS A 54 -4.36 -17.69 20.49
CA LYS A 54 -4.56 -19.09 20.90
C LYS A 54 -3.56 -19.62 21.93
N ASN A 55 -2.71 -18.78 22.52
CA ASN A 55 -1.74 -19.25 23.50
C ASN A 55 -2.07 -18.68 24.90
N PRO A 56 -2.92 -19.39 25.70
CA PRO A 56 -3.30 -18.94 27.06
C PRO A 56 -2.10 -18.84 28.01
N GLU A 57 -0.96 -19.45 27.69
CA GLU A 57 0.25 -19.38 28.50
C GLU A 57 0.98 -18.00 28.39
N LYS A 58 0.56 -17.15 27.46
CA LYS A 58 1.03 -15.77 27.30
C LYS A 58 0.04 -14.68 27.77
N GLU A 59 -1.00 -15.07 28.52
CA GLU A 59 -2.00 -14.13 29.08
C GLU A 59 -1.41 -13.06 30.02
N ASN A 60 -0.14 -13.15 30.39
CA ASN A 60 0.55 -12.17 31.26
C ASN A 60 1.33 -11.09 30.50
N GLU A 61 1.49 -11.17 29.19
CA GLU A 61 1.93 -10.02 28.39
C GLU A 61 0.68 -9.31 27.89
N LEU A 62 0.40 -8.11 28.38
CA LEU A 62 -0.65 -7.23 27.87
C LEU A 62 -0.48 -7.15 26.35
N SER A 63 -1.33 -7.88 25.62
CA SER A 63 -1.35 -7.82 24.18
C SER A 63 -1.73 -6.39 23.81
N ALA A 64 -0.80 -5.65 23.22
CA ALA A 64 -1.04 -4.28 22.80
C ALA A 64 -2.25 -4.23 21.87
N THR A 65 -3.22 -3.37 22.13
CA THR A 65 -4.38 -3.19 21.26
C THR A 65 -3.95 -2.50 19.96
N PHE A 66 -4.80 -2.52 18.93
CA PHE A 66 -4.53 -1.73 17.72
C PHE A 66 -4.46 -0.23 18.03
N GLU A 67 -5.19 0.24 19.03
CA GLU A 67 -5.05 1.62 19.52
C GLU A 67 -3.64 1.90 20.06
N ASP A 68 -3.06 0.98 20.84
CA ASP A 68 -1.70 1.11 21.35
C ASP A 68 -0.66 1.10 20.22
N VAL A 69 -0.84 0.24 19.22
CA VAL A 69 -0.01 0.16 18.02
C VAL A 69 -0.01 1.48 17.27
N GLU A 70 -1.18 2.04 17.00
CA GLU A 70 -1.31 3.33 16.31
C GLU A 70 -0.70 4.48 17.12
N GLN A 71 -0.93 4.52 18.43
CA GLN A 71 -0.32 5.51 19.31
C GLN A 71 1.20 5.41 19.33
N LEU A 72 1.74 4.18 19.37
CA LEU A 72 3.18 3.94 19.32
C LEU A 72 3.77 4.40 17.99
N PHE A 73 3.15 4.03 16.86
CA PHE A 73 3.59 4.44 15.53
C PHE A 73 3.62 5.96 15.39
N TYR A 74 2.55 6.64 15.77
CA TYR A 74 2.47 8.10 15.69
C TYR A 74 3.49 8.78 16.60
N ARG A 75 3.73 8.24 17.79
CA ARG A 75 4.74 8.75 18.71
C ARG A 75 6.15 8.61 18.15
N GLN A 76 6.47 7.47 17.55
CA GLN A 76 7.80 7.23 16.99
C GLN A 76 8.03 8.05 15.71
N ARG A 77 7.03 8.09 14.84
CA ARG A 77 7.18 8.67 13.51
C ARG A 77 7.01 10.18 13.45
N TYR A 78 6.08 10.74 14.25
CA TYR A 78 5.70 12.16 14.14
C TYR A 78 6.08 13.01 15.35
N ARG A 79 6.83 12.47 16.31
CA ARG A 79 7.26 13.20 17.50
C ARG A 79 8.03 14.48 17.14
N ASP A 80 9.01 14.37 16.25
CA ASP A 80 9.85 15.51 15.86
C ASP A 80 9.05 16.60 15.16
N PHE A 81 8.14 16.21 14.27
CA PHE A 81 7.21 17.14 13.63
C PHE A 81 6.38 17.91 14.66
N VAL A 82 5.75 17.19 15.60
CA VAL A 82 4.91 17.81 16.64
C VAL A 82 5.72 18.73 17.53
N THR A 83 6.91 18.29 17.98
CA THR A 83 7.80 19.08 18.82
C THR A 83 8.19 20.40 18.14
N ARG A 84 8.69 20.34 16.90
CA ARG A 84 9.09 21.52 16.14
C ARG A 84 7.92 22.42 15.79
N GLN A 85 6.74 21.85 15.52
CA GLN A 85 5.51 22.64 15.32
C GLN A 85 5.13 23.40 16.59
N ASN A 86 5.19 22.77 17.77
CA ASN A 86 4.91 23.40 19.05
C ASN A 86 5.92 24.53 19.35
N GLU A 87 7.21 24.34 19.07
CA GLU A 87 8.22 25.40 19.16
C GLU A 87 7.90 26.61 18.30
N ARG A 88 7.46 26.36 17.02
CA ARG A 88 6.98 27.44 16.13
C ARG A 88 5.76 28.14 16.67
N ASN A 89 4.80 27.40 17.24
CA ASN A 89 3.61 27.98 17.86
C ASN A 89 3.98 28.89 19.05
N MET A 90 4.87 28.41 19.93
CA MET A 90 5.37 29.20 21.07
C MET A 90 6.06 30.49 20.61
N LYS A 91 6.95 30.38 19.62
CA LYS A 91 7.64 31.55 19.03
C LYS A 91 6.67 32.58 18.44
N ASN A 92 5.58 32.09 17.85
CA ASN A 92 4.54 32.93 17.25
C ASN A 92 3.48 33.39 18.25
N ARG A 93 3.66 33.11 19.54
CA ARG A 93 2.73 33.45 20.65
C ARG A 93 1.34 32.80 20.51
N HIS A 94 1.31 31.55 20.00
CA HIS A 94 0.12 30.71 19.83
C HIS A 94 0.24 29.38 20.58
N PRO A 95 0.51 29.35 21.90
CA PRO A 95 0.65 28.12 22.67
C PRO A 95 -0.63 27.27 22.66
N GLU A 96 -1.78 27.87 22.48
CA GLU A 96 -3.08 27.18 22.37
C GLU A 96 -3.19 26.24 21.17
N ARG A 97 -2.28 26.35 20.20
CA ARG A 97 -2.18 25.46 19.02
C ARG A 97 -1.27 24.28 19.23
N ASN A 98 -0.61 24.19 20.38
CA ASN A 98 0.25 23.08 20.70
C ASN A 98 -0.55 21.77 20.75
N LYS A 99 0.08 20.70 20.29
CA LYS A 99 -0.52 19.37 20.17
C LYS A 99 0.40 18.29 20.71
N GLU A 100 -0.19 17.17 21.03
CA GLU A 100 0.51 15.91 21.22
C GLU A 100 0.35 15.00 19.99
N THR A 101 1.18 13.97 19.88
CA THR A 101 1.05 13.00 18.77
C THR A 101 -0.30 12.29 18.76
N GLY A 102 -0.90 12.06 19.94
CA GLY A 102 -2.24 11.50 20.07
C GLY A 102 -3.36 12.39 19.51
N ASP A 103 -3.15 13.71 19.41
CA ASP A 103 -4.14 14.60 18.79
C ASP A 103 -4.21 14.44 17.27
N LEU A 104 -3.13 13.94 16.66
CA LEU A 104 -3.12 13.60 15.22
C LEU A 104 -4.08 12.46 14.92
N LEU A 105 -4.21 11.48 15.82
CA LEU A 105 -5.14 10.35 15.70
C LEU A 105 -6.61 10.77 15.79
N LYS A 106 -6.91 11.88 16.45
CA LYS A 106 -8.27 12.40 16.61
C LYS A 106 -8.73 13.31 15.46
N SER A 107 -7.81 13.70 14.59
CA SER A 107 -8.09 14.63 13.48
C SER A 107 -8.43 13.87 12.20
N LYS A 108 -9.57 14.19 11.57
CA LYS A 108 -9.98 13.64 10.26
C LYS A 108 -8.96 13.86 9.13
N LYS A 109 -8.02 14.80 9.31
CA LYS A 109 -6.98 15.08 8.30
C LYS A 109 -5.72 14.24 8.47
N THR A 110 -5.46 13.77 9.69
CA THR A 110 -4.18 13.17 10.06
C THR A 110 -4.31 11.77 10.68
N CYS A 111 -5.53 11.33 11.04
CA CYS A 111 -5.76 9.97 11.53
C CYS A 111 -5.52 8.93 10.42
N PRO A 112 -5.29 7.66 10.79
CA PRO A 112 -5.28 6.57 9.84
C PRO A 112 -6.57 6.51 9.02
N GLU A 113 -6.45 6.10 7.78
CA GLU A 113 -7.58 5.70 6.95
C GLU A 113 -7.88 4.23 7.22
N GLU A 114 -9.14 3.87 7.21
CA GLU A 114 -9.59 2.49 7.29
C GLU A 114 -10.07 2.03 5.92
N THR A 115 -9.64 0.84 5.52
CA THR A 115 -10.09 0.18 4.30
C THR A 115 -10.70 -1.17 4.65
N VAL A 116 -11.86 -1.46 4.07
CA VAL A 116 -12.53 -2.77 4.20
C VAL A 116 -12.44 -3.50 2.87
N TYR A 117 -11.96 -4.74 2.92
CA TYR A 117 -11.85 -5.65 1.78
C TYR A 117 -12.81 -6.82 1.95
N GLN A 118 -13.66 -7.05 0.94
CA GLN A 118 -14.59 -8.18 0.90
C GLN A 118 -14.69 -8.70 -0.54
N ILE A 119 -14.67 -10.02 -0.70
CA ILE A 119 -14.86 -10.67 -2.00
C ILE A 119 -16.05 -11.62 -1.91
N GLY A 120 -17.10 -11.26 -2.62
CA GLY A 120 -18.38 -11.96 -2.63
C GLY A 120 -19.48 -11.26 -1.82
N THR A 121 -20.53 -12.00 -1.60
CA THR A 121 -21.75 -11.60 -0.85
C THR A 121 -22.00 -12.56 0.29
N LEU A 122 -23.06 -12.35 1.07
CA LEU A 122 -23.47 -13.25 2.15
C LEU A 122 -23.63 -14.70 1.68
N ASP A 123 -24.26 -14.91 0.52
CA ASP A 123 -24.58 -16.24 0.02
C ASP A 123 -23.47 -16.87 -0.84
N ASN A 124 -22.53 -16.07 -1.33
CA ASN A 124 -21.45 -16.51 -2.22
C ASN A 124 -20.20 -15.65 -2.03
N HIS A 125 -19.35 -16.03 -1.09
CA HIS A 125 -18.08 -15.36 -0.81
C HIS A 125 -16.90 -16.34 -0.94
N VAL A 126 -15.70 -15.81 -1.06
CA VAL A 126 -14.47 -16.62 -1.05
C VAL A 126 -14.23 -17.22 0.33
N PRO A 127 -13.57 -18.40 0.40
CA PRO A 127 -13.08 -18.92 1.67
C PRO A 127 -12.16 -17.91 2.39
N PRO A 128 -12.20 -17.85 3.73
CA PRO A 128 -11.35 -16.93 4.50
C PRO A 128 -9.87 -17.03 4.17
N GLU A 129 -9.36 -18.23 3.96
CA GLU A 129 -7.95 -18.50 3.64
C GLU A 129 -7.57 -17.83 2.31
N LEU A 130 -8.42 -17.93 1.30
CA LEU A 130 -8.18 -17.30 -0.01
C LEU A 130 -8.29 -15.77 0.08
N LEU A 131 -9.19 -15.24 0.91
CA LEU A 131 -9.28 -13.80 1.16
C LEU A 131 -7.99 -13.27 1.80
N ILE A 132 -7.44 -14.00 2.77
CA ILE A 132 -6.16 -13.66 3.42
C ILE A 132 -5.03 -13.65 2.38
N GLU A 133 -4.90 -14.71 1.57
CA GLU A 133 -3.85 -14.82 0.56
C GLU A 133 -3.90 -13.65 -0.41
N ILE A 134 -5.07 -13.35 -0.97
CA ILE A 134 -5.27 -12.25 -1.93
C ILE A 134 -4.94 -10.89 -1.28
N VAL A 135 -5.48 -10.61 -0.10
CA VAL A 135 -5.30 -9.30 0.52
C VAL A 135 -3.89 -9.13 1.07
N THR A 136 -3.25 -10.19 1.57
CA THR A 136 -1.86 -10.14 2.02
C THR A 136 -0.91 -9.89 0.84
N GLU A 137 -1.06 -10.60 -0.27
CA GLU A 137 -0.28 -10.34 -1.49
C GLU A 137 -0.49 -8.91 -2.00
N PHE A 138 -1.73 -8.43 -2.01
CA PHE A 138 -2.03 -7.05 -2.36
C PHE A 138 -1.33 -6.05 -1.44
N MET A 139 -1.36 -6.26 -0.11
CA MET A 139 -0.70 -5.39 0.87
C MET A 139 0.83 -5.40 0.71
N GLU A 140 1.42 -6.54 0.38
CA GLU A 140 2.86 -6.65 0.08
C GLU A 140 3.23 -5.81 -1.15
N ILE A 141 2.45 -5.89 -2.23
CA ILE A 141 2.67 -5.08 -3.43
C ILE A 141 2.48 -3.58 -3.13
N VAL A 142 1.45 -3.22 -2.35
CA VAL A 142 1.24 -1.83 -1.91
C VAL A 142 2.43 -1.32 -1.09
N ASN A 143 2.94 -2.13 -0.17
CA ASN A 143 4.10 -1.78 0.63
C ASN A 143 5.38 -1.65 -0.22
N GLU A 144 5.60 -2.55 -1.17
CA GLU A 144 6.74 -2.49 -2.09
C GLU A 144 6.70 -1.23 -2.96
N ARG A 145 5.53 -0.92 -3.55
CA ARG A 145 5.39 0.22 -4.48
C ARG A 145 5.25 1.57 -3.79
N PHE A 146 4.56 1.62 -2.67
CA PHE A 146 4.10 2.86 -2.03
C PHE A 146 4.56 3.03 -0.58
N GLY A 147 5.27 2.04 -0.02
CA GLY A 147 5.67 2.01 1.39
C GLY A 147 6.59 3.14 1.83
N SER A 148 7.17 3.91 0.89
CA SER A 148 7.86 5.15 1.21
C SER A 148 6.94 6.23 1.82
N HIS A 149 5.63 6.18 1.50
CA HIS A 149 4.65 7.20 1.87
C HIS A 149 3.30 6.64 2.35
N VAL A 150 3.09 5.32 2.25
CA VAL A 150 1.87 4.62 2.71
C VAL A 150 2.27 3.56 3.71
N HIS A 151 1.85 3.69 4.95
CA HIS A 151 2.25 2.78 6.03
C HIS A 151 1.03 2.03 6.56
N ILE A 152 0.99 0.71 6.34
CA ILE A 152 -0.04 -0.18 6.90
C ILE A 152 0.29 -0.38 8.38
N LEU A 153 -0.64 -0.06 9.26
CA LEU A 153 -0.46 -0.10 10.72
C LEU A 153 -0.94 -1.41 11.32
N ASN A 154 -2.14 -1.82 10.96
CA ASN A 154 -2.77 -3.03 11.44
C ASN A 154 -3.87 -3.49 10.49
N TRP A 155 -4.25 -4.75 10.59
CA TRP A 155 -5.45 -5.28 9.95
C TRP A 155 -6.02 -6.48 10.71
N ALA A 156 -7.33 -6.70 10.54
CA ALA A 156 -8.06 -7.81 11.12
C ALA A 156 -8.93 -8.50 10.06
N LEU A 157 -8.91 -9.82 10.03
CA LEU A 157 -9.92 -10.62 9.35
C LEU A 157 -11.04 -10.92 10.34
N HIS A 158 -12.23 -10.49 10.02
CA HIS A 158 -13.45 -10.78 10.77
C HIS A 158 -14.17 -11.98 10.16
N LEU A 159 -14.33 -13.03 10.98
CA LEU A 159 -15.12 -14.23 10.69
C LEU A 159 -16.40 -14.29 11.53
N ASP A 160 -16.53 -13.40 12.47
CA ASP A 160 -17.60 -13.30 13.47
C ASP A 160 -18.83 -12.51 12.99
N GLU A 161 -18.76 -11.96 11.80
CA GLU A 161 -19.89 -11.30 11.15
C GLU A 161 -20.44 -12.14 9.98
N SER A 162 -21.44 -11.62 9.29
CA SER A 162 -22.19 -12.37 8.25
C SER A 162 -21.35 -12.80 7.05
N THR A 163 -20.34 -12.02 6.67
CA THR A 163 -19.46 -12.29 5.53
C THR A 163 -18.00 -12.04 5.93
N PRO A 164 -17.06 -12.95 5.61
CA PRO A 164 -15.64 -12.73 5.85
C PRO A 164 -15.16 -11.43 5.18
N HIS A 165 -14.51 -10.57 5.95
CA HIS A 165 -13.95 -9.32 5.44
C HIS A 165 -12.74 -8.89 6.25
N ILE A 166 -11.89 -8.06 5.65
CA ILE A 166 -10.68 -7.55 6.29
C ILE A 166 -10.81 -6.04 6.48
N HIS A 167 -10.61 -5.59 7.71
CA HIS A 167 -10.38 -4.19 8.05
C HIS A 167 -8.88 -3.94 8.10
N GLU A 168 -8.40 -2.98 7.33
CA GLU A 168 -6.99 -2.56 7.29
C GLU A 168 -6.91 -1.07 7.59
N ARG A 169 -5.87 -0.66 8.33
CA ARG A 169 -5.65 0.75 8.66
C ARG A 169 -4.25 1.18 8.25
N HIS A 170 -4.18 2.31 7.52
CA HIS A 170 -2.94 2.88 7.04
C HIS A 170 -2.90 4.40 7.21
N VAL A 171 -1.70 4.96 7.12
CA VAL A 171 -1.47 6.40 7.12
C VAL A 171 -0.61 6.82 5.93
N PHE A 172 -0.90 7.99 5.38
CA PHE A 172 -0.09 8.65 4.37
C PHE A 172 0.78 9.69 5.02
N ASP A 173 2.09 9.70 4.75
CA ASP A 173 2.99 10.73 5.23
C ASP A 173 3.99 11.21 4.17
N CYS A 174 4.47 12.41 4.36
CA CYS A 174 5.46 13.02 3.50
C CYS A 174 6.20 14.11 4.27
N GLU A 175 7.36 14.51 3.79
CA GLU A 175 8.04 15.69 4.29
C GLU A 175 7.20 16.95 4.05
N ASN A 176 7.10 17.78 5.06
CA ASN A 176 6.50 19.10 4.95
C ASN A 176 7.54 20.14 4.42
N GLN A 177 7.13 21.39 4.29
CA GLN A 177 8.01 22.47 3.84
C GLN A 177 9.23 22.74 4.75
N TYR A 178 9.29 22.13 5.91
CA TYR A 178 10.40 22.26 6.89
C TYR A 178 11.28 21.02 6.95
N GLY A 179 11.08 20.04 6.04
CA GLY A 179 11.80 18.77 6.05
C GLY A 179 11.38 17.82 7.19
N GLU A 180 10.17 17.96 7.73
CA GLU A 180 9.65 17.13 8.81
C GLU A 180 8.62 16.15 8.28
N ILE A 181 8.74 14.88 8.62
CA ILE A 181 7.75 13.85 8.26
C ILE A 181 6.43 14.10 9.03
N ALA A 182 5.37 14.28 8.31
CA ALA A 182 4.04 14.57 8.86
C ALA A 182 2.94 13.84 8.09
N PRO A 183 1.80 13.50 8.73
CA PRO A 183 0.66 12.93 8.03
C PRO A 183 0.10 13.92 7.00
N GLN A 184 0.28 13.64 5.70
CA GLN A 184 -0.08 14.52 4.59
C GLN A 184 -0.46 13.71 3.35
N GLN A 185 -1.72 13.29 3.25
CA GLN A 185 -2.19 12.42 2.16
C GLN A 185 -1.90 12.98 0.76
N GLU A 186 -2.30 14.23 0.49
CA GLU A 186 -2.21 14.78 -0.87
C GLU A 186 -0.76 14.91 -1.34
N LYS A 187 0.13 15.36 -0.46
CA LYS A 187 1.57 15.46 -0.77
C LYS A 187 2.26 14.09 -0.86
N ALA A 188 1.89 13.15 -0.02
CA ALA A 188 2.38 11.78 -0.10
C ALA A 188 2.06 11.15 -1.46
N LEU A 189 0.83 11.32 -1.92
CA LEU A 189 0.38 10.81 -3.21
C LEU A 189 1.00 11.57 -4.39
N GLU A 190 1.27 12.87 -4.24
CA GLU A 190 2.05 13.64 -5.21
C GLU A 190 3.49 13.14 -5.33
N ALA A 191 4.15 12.87 -4.20
CA ALA A 191 5.50 12.32 -4.16
C ALA A 191 5.59 10.92 -4.78
N LEU A 192 4.51 10.13 -4.68
CA LEU A 192 4.37 8.82 -5.34
C LEU A 192 4.03 8.93 -6.84
N GLY A 193 3.88 10.13 -7.39
CA GLY A 193 3.60 10.36 -8.81
C GLY A 193 2.14 10.25 -9.22
N PHE A 194 1.21 10.20 -8.26
CA PHE A 194 -0.22 10.20 -8.60
C PHE A 194 -0.65 11.59 -9.05
N GLU A 195 -1.29 11.66 -10.21
CA GLU A 195 -1.84 12.89 -10.76
C GLU A 195 -3.29 13.12 -10.31
N LEU A 196 -3.76 14.35 -10.47
CA LEU A 196 -5.17 14.67 -10.29
C LEU A 196 -6.00 14.04 -11.44
N PRO A 197 -7.23 13.58 -11.18
CA PRO A 197 -8.13 13.15 -12.25
C PRO A 197 -8.35 14.20 -13.34
N GLU A 198 -8.34 15.46 -12.96
CA GLU A 198 -8.46 16.61 -13.86
C GLU A 198 -7.32 17.60 -13.52
N PRO A 199 -6.13 17.44 -14.16
CA PRO A 199 -4.94 18.24 -13.82
C PRO A 199 -5.15 19.77 -13.98
N GLU A 200 -6.01 20.17 -14.90
CA GLU A 200 -6.35 21.57 -15.18
C GLU A 200 -7.23 22.24 -14.11
N LYS A 201 -7.81 21.42 -13.21
CA LYS A 201 -8.66 21.93 -12.14
C LYS A 201 -7.96 21.91 -10.79
N PRO A 202 -8.31 22.85 -9.89
CA PRO A 202 -7.73 22.88 -8.55
C PRO A 202 -8.11 21.62 -7.75
N VAL A 203 -7.22 21.26 -6.80
CA VAL A 203 -7.48 20.19 -5.83
C VAL A 203 -8.77 20.47 -5.05
N GLY A 204 -9.61 19.45 -4.92
CA GLY A 204 -10.89 19.55 -4.22
C GLY A 204 -11.51 18.19 -3.92
N ARG A 205 -12.69 18.20 -3.30
CA ARG A 205 -13.39 16.97 -2.90
C ARG A 205 -13.61 15.98 -4.05
N LYS A 206 -13.81 16.47 -5.28
CA LYS A 206 -14.06 15.66 -6.48
C LYS A 206 -12.88 15.63 -7.44
N ASN A 207 -11.73 16.20 -7.05
CA ASN A 207 -10.53 16.23 -7.86
C ASN A 207 -9.31 16.21 -6.93
N ASN A 208 -8.84 15.03 -6.55
CA ASN A 208 -7.71 14.84 -5.66
C ASN A 208 -6.98 13.54 -6.00
N ARG A 209 -5.72 13.46 -5.63
CA ARG A 209 -4.84 12.32 -5.94
C ARG A 209 -5.27 11.03 -5.26
N LYS A 210 -6.05 11.13 -4.16
CA LYS A 210 -6.60 9.93 -3.49
C LYS A 210 -7.54 9.16 -4.42
N MET A 211 -8.29 9.84 -5.27
CA MET A 211 -9.17 9.17 -6.25
C MET A 211 -8.37 8.33 -7.23
N THR A 212 -7.24 8.85 -7.72
CA THR A 212 -6.36 8.13 -8.64
C THR A 212 -5.65 6.96 -7.94
N PHE A 213 -5.16 7.18 -6.73
CA PHE A 213 -4.58 6.13 -5.88
C PHE A 213 -5.59 5.01 -5.61
N ASP A 214 -6.81 5.34 -5.21
CA ASP A 214 -7.85 4.34 -4.92
C ASP A 214 -8.24 3.53 -6.16
N SER A 215 -8.26 4.18 -7.31
CA SER A 215 -8.47 3.50 -8.59
C SER A 215 -7.32 2.53 -8.90
N ALA A 216 -6.07 2.95 -8.74
CA ALA A 216 -4.89 2.10 -8.93
C ALA A 216 -4.90 0.90 -7.98
N CYS A 217 -5.16 1.13 -6.68
CA CYS A 217 -5.28 0.05 -5.69
C CYS A 217 -6.42 -0.94 -6.03
N ARG A 218 -7.53 -0.45 -6.59
CA ARG A 218 -8.64 -1.31 -7.00
C ARG A 218 -8.24 -2.21 -8.18
N VAL A 219 -7.59 -1.65 -9.20
CA VAL A 219 -7.07 -2.44 -10.34
C VAL A 219 -6.09 -3.48 -9.85
N LEU A 220 -5.12 -3.08 -9.02
CA LEU A 220 -4.13 -3.98 -8.46
C LEU A 220 -4.75 -5.13 -7.67
N LEU A 221 -5.71 -4.84 -6.79
CA LEU A 221 -6.41 -5.87 -6.02
C LEU A 221 -7.22 -6.81 -6.94
N PHE A 222 -7.80 -6.27 -8.00
CA PHE A 222 -8.54 -7.04 -8.99
C PHE A 222 -7.62 -8.00 -9.76
N ASP A 223 -6.44 -7.54 -10.16
CA ASP A 223 -5.43 -8.34 -10.86
C ASP A 223 -4.88 -9.45 -9.96
N VAL A 224 -4.60 -9.15 -8.69
CA VAL A 224 -4.21 -10.16 -7.70
C VAL A 224 -5.30 -11.22 -7.53
N ALA A 225 -6.57 -10.81 -7.37
CA ALA A 225 -7.66 -11.74 -7.23
C ALA A 225 -7.86 -12.62 -8.49
N LYS A 226 -7.69 -12.08 -9.68
CA LYS A 226 -7.68 -12.85 -10.95
C LYS A 226 -6.51 -13.85 -11.00
N LYS A 227 -5.32 -13.46 -10.55
CA LYS A 227 -4.16 -14.35 -10.44
C LYS A 227 -4.45 -15.58 -9.56
N HIS A 228 -5.25 -15.40 -8.50
CA HIS A 228 -5.75 -16.49 -7.66
C HIS A 228 -6.94 -17.25 -8.27
N GLY A 229 -7.24 -17.05 -9.54
CA GLY A 229 -8.24 -17.82 -10.29
C GLY A 229 -9.69 -17.34 -10.10
N LEU A 230 -9.91 -16.19 -9.49
CA LEU A 230 -11.26 -15.68 -9.28
C LEU A 230 -11.83 -15.05 -10.57
N GLN A 231 -13.09 -15.41 -10.87
CA GLN A 231 -13.89 -14.76 -11.88
C GLN A 231 -14.68 -13.61 -11.22
N LEU A 232 -14.20 -12.40 -11.41
CA LEU A 232 -14.78 -11.19 -10.82
C LEU A 232 -15.67 -10.49 -11.85
N GLU A 233 -16.69 -9.82 -11.34
CA GLU A 233 -17.50 -8.89 -12.12
C GLU A 233 -16.65 -7.66 -12.46
N GLU A 234 -16.50 -7.36 -13.75
CA GLU A 234 -15.64 -6.27 -14.22
C GLU A 234 -16.27 -4.90 -13.97
N GLU A 235 -17.60 -4.83 -13.92
CA GLU A 235 -18.32 -3.59 -13.66
C GLU A 235 -18.53 -3.36 -12.16
N PRO A 236 -17.95 -2.30 -11.58
CA PRO A 236 -18.22 -1.94 -10.20
C PRO A 236 -19.63 -1.37 -10.08
N GLU A 237 -20.46 -1.93 -9.18
CA GLU A 237 -21.68 -1.25 -8.74
C GLU A 237 -21.30 -0.12 -7.75
N TYR A 238 -21.46 1.12 -8.16
CA TYR A 238 -21.30 2.29 -7.30
C TYR A 238 -22.65 2.94 -6.99
N GLY A 239 -22.76 3.50 -5.81
CA GLY A 239 -23.98 4.16 -5.33
C GLY A 239 -24.37 5.47 -6.02
N GLY A 240 -23.95 5.70 -7.27
CA GLY A 240 -24.34 6.88 -8.02
C GLY A 240 -23.70 6.99 -9.42
N ARG A 241 -24.50 7.19 -10.47
CA ARG A 241 -24.06 7.26 -11.89
C ARG A 241 -22.93 8.27 -12.16
N ALA A 242 -22.96 9.45 -11.56
CA ALA A 242 -21.93 10.49 -11.81
C ALA A 242 -20.54 10.14 -11.24
N TYR A 243 -20.47 9.22 -10.27
CA TYR A 243 -19.21 8.72 -9.72
C TYR A 243 -18.66 7.58 -10.57
N LEU A 244 -19.53 6.75 -11.16
CA LEU A 244 -19.21 5.69 -12.11
C LEU A 244 -18.46 6.20 -13.33
N GLU A 245 -19.03 7.20 -14.02
CA GLU A 245 -18.45 7.77 -15.26
C GLU A 245 -17.03 8.31 -15.00
N LYS A 246 -16.77 8.85 -13.82
CA LYS A 246 -15.48 9.43 -13.47
C LYS A 246 -14.44 8.36 -13.07
N GLN A 247 -14.86 7.31 -12.39
CA GLN A 247 -13.99 6.17 -12.05
C GLN A 247 -13.63 5.36 -13.31
N ASP A 248 -14.58 5.13 -14.19
CA ASP A 248 -14.36 4.44 -15.45
C ASP A 248 -13.40 5.22 -16.36
N TYR A 249 -13.50 6.54 -16.39
CA TYR A 249 -12.54 7.40 -17.09
C TYR A 249 -11.13 7.31 -16.49
N ILE A 250 -11.01 7.34 -15.17
CA ILE A 250 -9.71 7.21 -14.48
C ILE A 250 -9.11 5.82 -14.76
N LEU A 251 -9.90 4.76 -14.65
CA LEU A 251 -9.48 3.40 -14.99
C LEU A 251 -9.04 3.26 -16.45
N PHE A 252 -9.79 3.85 -17.36
CA PHE A 252 -9.45 3.88 -18.77
C PHE A 252 -8.11 4.59 -19.01
N LYS A 253 -7.91 5.76 -18.42
CA LYS A 253 -6.65 6.51 -18.52
C LYS A 253 -5.46 5.78 -17.92
N GLN A 254 -5.64 5.10 -16.80
CA GLN A 254 -4.59 4.28 -16.19
C GLN A 254 -4.23 3.06 -17.03
N LYS A 255 -5.22 2.40 -17.64
CA LYS A 255 -4.99 1.31 -18.61
C LYS A 255 -4.21 1.80 -19.84
N GLU A 256 -4.53 3.00 -20.36
CA GLU A 256 -3.74 3.62 -21.45
C GLU A 256 -2.28 3.88 -21.02
N GLN A 257 -2.08 4.43 -19.83
CA GLN A 257 -0.72 4.71 -19.32
C GLN A 257 0.09 3.42 -19.06
N LEU A 258 -0.54 2.38 -18.52
CA LEU A 258 0.07 1.06 -18.36
C LEU A 258 0.48 0.46 -19.70
N ALA A 259 -0.39 0.50 -20.71
CA ALA A 259 -0.08 0.00 -22.03
C ALA A 259 1.10 0.74 -22.69
N VAL A 260 1.19 2.06 -22.50
CA VAL A 260 2.33 2.86 -22.97
C VAL A 260 3.63 2.51 -22.22
N GLN A 261 3.54 2.25 -20.90
CA GLN A 261 4.69 1.85 -20.11
C GLN A 261 5.17 0.43 -20.47
N GLU A 262 4.25 -0.48 -20.71
CA GLU A 262 4.55 -1.85 -21.19
C GLU A 262 5.25 -1.82 -22.54
N GLN A 263 4.75 -1.04 -23.51
CA GLN A 263 5.41 -0.86 -24.81
C GLN A 263 6.82 -0.28 -24.65
N LYS A 264 6.99 0.69 -23.77
CA LYS A 264 8.30 1.30 -23.52
C LYS A 264 9.27 0.33 -22.84
N LEU A 265 8.76 -0.52 -21.96
CA LEU A 265 9.55 -1.59 -21.33
C LEU A 265 9.98 -2.62 -22.38
N GLU A 266 9.09 -3.01 -23.28
CA GLU A 266 9.37 -3.94 -24.37
C GLU A 266 10.42 -3.40 -25.35
N GLU A 267 10.31 -2.09 -25.72
CA GLU A 267 11.32 -1.41 -26.51
C GLU A 267 12.71 -1.34 -25.82
N LEU A 268 12.72 -1.11 -24.51
CA LEU A 268 13.97 -1.07 -23.74
C LEU A 268 14.57 -2.47 -23.60
N THR A 269 13.74 -3.48 -23.43
CA THR A 269 14.21 -4.89 -23.38
C THR A 269 14.85 -5.29 -24.70
N MET A 270 14.22 -4.99 -25.85
CA MET A 270 14.84 -5.26 -27.15
C MET A 270 16.17 -4.51 -27.34
N LYS A 271 16.27 -3.26 -26.90
CA LYS A 271 17.54 -2.50 -26.95
C LYS A 271 18.62 -3.09 -26.06
N ILE A 272 18.27 -3.68 -24.92
CA ILE A 272 19.21 -4.38 -24.05
C ILE A 272 19.71 -5.64 -24.76
N GLU A 273 18.83 -6.43 -25.35
CA GLU A 273 19.19 -7.63 -26.12
C GLU A 273 20.13 -7.29 -27.30
N ASP A 274 19.85 -6.20 -28.04
CA ASP A 274 20.72 -5.71 -29.11
C ASP A 274 22.12 -5.31 -28.59
N VAL A 275 22.19 -4.64 -27.44
CA VAL A 275 23.47 -4.26 -26.81
C VAL A 275 24.22 -5.48 -26.31
N GLU A 276 23.54 -6.45 -25.71
CA GLU A 276 24.16 -7.72 -25.29
C GLU A 276 24.74 -8.50 -26.47
N ALA A 277 24.02 -8.56 -27.60
CA ALA A 277 24.50 -9.18 -28.83
C ALA A 277 25.74 -8.46 -29.37
N LEU A 278 25.77 -7.13 -29.35
CA LEU A 278 26.94 -6.35 -29.76
C LEU A 278 28.16 -6.57 -28.83
N VAL A 279 27.91 -6.65 -27.51
CA VAL A 279 28.97 -6.94 -26.53
C VAL A 279 29.59 -8.33 -26.78
N ASP A 280 28.76 -9.33 -27.07
CA ASP A 280 29.21 -10.67 -27.40
C ASP A 280 30.05 -10.72 -28.72
N GLU A 281 29.61 -9.96 -29.73
CA GLU A 281 30.35 -9.84 -31.00
C GLU A 281 31.72 -9.18 -30.80
N VAL A 282 31.77 -8.09 -30.02
CA VAL A 282 33.04 -7.41 -29.67
C VAL A 282 33.97 -8.33 -28.88
N ALA A 283 33.43 -9.08 -27.92
CA ALA A 283 34.20 -10.07 -27.14
C ALA A 283 34.74 -11.19 -28.00
N ASP A 284 34.05 -11.59 -29.07
CA ASP A 284 34.50 -12.60 -30.03
C ASP A 284 35.61 -12.08 -30.96
N ILE A 285 35.52 -10.83 -31.39
CA ILE A 285 36.55 -10.14 -32.17
C ILE A 285 37.84 -10.03 -31.35
N ASP A 286 37.72 -9.64 -30.07
CA ASP A 286 38.89 -9.50 -29.19
C ASP A 286 39.59 -10.87 -28.95
N ARG A 287 38.83 -11.94 -28.77
CA ARG A 287 39.32 -13.32 -28.66
C ARG A 287 40.04 -13.78 -29.94
N LYS A 288 39.51 -13.43 -31.12
CA LYS A 288 40.13 -13.74 -32.40
C LYS A 288 41.44 -12.96 -32.63
N SER A 289 41.42 -11.67 -32.29
CA SER A 289 42.59 -10.78 -32.35
C SER A 289 43.71 -11.26 -31.43
N THR A 290 43.39 -11.68 -30.21
CA THR A 290 44.37 -12.21 -29.26
C THR A 290 44.99 -13.52 -29.74
N ARG A 291 44.22 -14.42 -30.39
CA ARG A 291 44.72 -15.66 -31.02
C ARG A 291 45.63 -15.36 -32.19
N LEU A 292 45.31 -14.40 -33.06
CA LEU A 292 46.16 -14.01 -34.19
C LEU A 292 47.49 -13.43 -33.73
N ASN A 293 47.48 -12.55 -32.70
CA ASN A 293 48.70 -12.01 -32.13
C ASN A 293 49.58 -13.03 -31.42
N SER A 294 49.01 -14.06 -30.84
CA SER A 294 49.78 -15.19 -30.25
C SER A 294 50.40 -16.08 -31.29
N SER A 295 49.73 -16.31 -32.44
CA SER A 295 50.30 -17.10 -33.55
C SER A 295 51.43 -16.37 -34.27
N HIS A 296 51.39 -15.05 -34.42
CA HIS A 296 52.50 -14.26 -34.96
C HIS A 296 53.75 -14.21 -34.07
N ARG A 297 53.62 -14.35 -32.78
CA ARG A 297 54.78 -14.48 -31.85
C ARG A 297 55.50 -15.78 -31.95
N HIS A 298 54.90 -16.86 -32.43
CA HIS A 298 55.55 -18.17 -32.63
C HIS A 298 56.33 -18.32 -33.94
N THR A 299 56.04 -17.47 -34.95
CA THR A 299 56.74 -17.55 -36.27
C THR A 299 57.98 -16.67 -36.37
N SER A 300 58.33 -15.88 -35.37
CA SER A 300 59.52 -14.98 -35.43
C SER A 300 60.75 -15.50 -34.66
N ARG A 301 60.87 -16.77 -34.35
CA ARG A 301 62.12 -17.40 -33.88
C ARG A 301 62.80 -18.15 -35.05
N MET A 302 63.57 -17.41 -35.82
CA MET A 302 64.57 -18.01 -36.68
C MET A 302 65.74 -18.48 -35.83
N PRO A 303 66.29 -19.70 -36.11
CA PRO A 303 67.49 -20.12 -35.43
C PRO A 303 68.70 -19.40 -36.03
N SER A 304 69.47 -18.75 -35.17
CA SER A 304 70.81 -18.29 -35.48
C SER A 304 71.72 -19.51 -35.67
N SER A 305 72.21 -19.68 -36.86
CA SER A 305 73.22 -20.69 -37.20
C SER A 305 74.62 -20.16 -37.01
N ALA A 306 75.46 -20.97 -36.38
CA ALA A 306 76.91 -21.04 -36.31
C ALA A 306 77.65 -20.03 -35.49
#